data_f6dadece26d17c07a60e5dc50e4b63ef
#
_entry.id   f6dadece26d17c07a60e5dc50e4b63ef
#
_cell.length_a   1.000
_cell.length_b   1.000
_cell.length_c   1.000
_cell.angle_alpha   90.00
_cell.angle_beta   90.00
_cell.angle_gamma   90.00
#
_symmetry.space_group_name_H-M   'P 1'
#
loop_
_entity.id
_entity.type
_entity.pdbx_description
1 polymer ?
#
loop_
_entity_poly.entity_id
_entity_poly.type
_entity_poly.pdbx_seq_one_letter_code
_entity_poly.pdbx_strand_id
1 'polypeptide(L)'
;MRVWFNQWFSTAYHLIRLMKDGSPGRFSFIGSSRNSDALYKLQCEEWYQEPDIPDGEAYVEFALDFCREHRIDVFFPRRGLTLLSHHRERFREQGTVLAAGEASVMDMLDDKAATYEFFRAKEPALVPEYRLARSYEEFQAAYEELGRLCRRVCYKLAEDEGATTFRVIDETLMEQGDIRRKPGMKVTWAMASACLSGYDFKVPMLLMPYLEGQEISVDCLRTKQGDIIIPRFKTDHRYSEIRYDEERIAESRRILDALGLDVPVNIQFRSDGERYYLLEINPRMSGGLQLSCLAAGVNVPDIALCQMIGVEKAWQYADRSKVYRVANLETPQLLACF
;
A
#
# COMPACT_ATOMS: atom_id res chain seq x y z
N MET A 1 -24.73 10.44 -2.87
CA MET A 1 -23.75 10.63 -1.79
C MET A 1 -22.44 11.06 -2.42
N ARG A 2 -21.69 11.92 -1.77
CA ARG A 2 -20.45 12.55 -2.27
C ARG A 2 -19.24 11.87 -1.67
N VAL A 3 -18.34 11.37 -2.51
CA VAL A 3 -17.17 10.59 -2.11
C VAL A 3 -15.91 11.32 -2.55
N TRP A 4 -15.02 11.61 -1.61
CA TRP A 4 -13.78 12.33 -1.88
C TRP A 4 -12.56 11.43 -1.88
N PHE A 5 -11.67 11.62 -2.89
CA PHE A 5 -10.36 11.01 -3.06
C PHE A 5 -9.29 12.09 -3.14
N ASN A 6 -8.30 12.07 -2.25
CA ASN A 6 -7.19 13.04 -2.23
C ASN A 6 -5.85 12.39 -2.60
N GLN A 7 -5.05 13.03 -3.43
CA GLN A 7 -3.65 12.64 -3.74
C GLN A 7 -3.44 11.14 -4.06
N TRP A 8 -4.44 10.49 -4.66
CA TRP A 8 -4.33 9.09 -5.03
C TRP A 8 -3.42 8.87 -6.24
N PHE A 9 -2.87 7.66 -6.33
CA PHE A 9 -2.11 7.21 -7.50
C PHE A 9 -3.02 7.00 -8.72
N SER A 10 -2.43 6.93 -9.91
CA SER A 10 -3.15 6.88 -11.19
C SER A 10 -4.16 5.73 -11.28
N THR A 11 -3.88 4.57 -10.67
CA THR A 11 -4.79 3.42 -10.69
C THR A 11 -6.08 3.62 -9.90
N ALA A 12 -6.20 4.69 -9.09
CA ALA A 12 -7.48 5.09 -8.49
C ALA A 12 -8.57 5.35 -9.55
N TYR A 13 -8.18 5.68 -10.79
CA TYR A 13 -9.08 5.67 -11.95
C TYR A 13 -9.92 4.40 -12.03
N HIS A 14 -9.29 3.24 -11.89
CA HIS A 14 -9.98 1.95 -11.97
C HIS A 14 -10.82 1.67 -10.72
N LEU A 15 -10.37 2.11 -9.54
CA LEU A 15 -11.09 1.92 -8.28
C LEU A 15 -12.41 2.70 -8.27
N ILE A 16 -12.37 3.98 -8.67
CA ILE A 16 -13.56 4.82 -8.79
C ILE A 16 -14.51 4.25 -9.86
N ARG A 17 -13.99 3.81 -11.00
CA ARG A 17 -14.80 3.15 -12.03
C ARG A 17 -15.51 1.91 -11.49
N LEU A 18 -14.82 1.04 -10.76
CA LEU A 18 -15.43 -0.13 -10.13
C LEU A 18 -16.57 0.24 -9.16
N MET A 19 -16.40 1.32 -8.37
CA MET A 19 -17.46 1.83 -7.49
C MET A 19 -18.67 2.34 -8.29
N LYS A 20 -18.44 3.06 -9.39
CA LYS A 20 -19.49 3.52 -10.30
C LYS A 20 -20.26 2.37 -10.94
N ASP A 21 -19.53 1.38 -11.45
CA ASP A 21 -20.10 0.20 -12.12
C ASP A 21 -20.89 -0.68 -11.14
N GLY A 22 -20.42 -0.78 -9.87
CA GLY A 22 -21.06 -1.56 -8.82
C GLY A 22 -22.31 -0.91 -8.22
N SER A 23 -22.40 0.43 -8.22
CA SER A 23 -23.51 1.21 -7.65
C SER A 23 -23.88 2.38 -8.58
N PRO A 24 -24.43 2.14 -9.76
CA PRO A 24 -24.71 3.18 -10.75
C PRO A 24 -25.61 4.30 -10.21
N GLY A 25 -25.15 5.56 -10.39
CA GLY A 25 -25.91 6.75 -10.01
C GLY A 25 -26.05 7.01 -8.50
N ARG A 26 -25.49 6.16 -7.64
CA ARG A 26 -25.59 6.30 -6.19
C ARG A 26 -24.57 7.30 -5.63
N PHE A 27 -23.39 7.35 -6.19
CA PHE A 27 -22.25 8.13 -5.72
C PHE A 27 -21.82 9.16 -6.75
N SER A 28 -21.41 10.33 -6.26
CA SER A 28 -20.71 11.37 -7.01
C SER A 28 -19.30 11.48 -6.45
N PHE A 29 -18.29 11.40 -7.31
CA PHE A 29 -16.88 11.35 -6.91
C PHE A 29 -16.23 12.72 -7.09
N ILE A 30 -15.57 13.16 -6.05
CA ILE A 30 -14.78 14.38 -5.99
C ILE A 30 -13.32 13.97 -5.87
N GLY A 31 -12.48 14.53 -6.69
CA GLY A 31 -11.04 14.31 -6.64
C GLY A 31 -10.28 15.59 -6.30
N SER A 32 -9.17 15.45 -5.58
CA SER A 32 -8.24 16.54 -5.36
C SER A 32 -6.79 16.08 -5.40
N SER A 33 -5.89 16.89 -5.94
CA SER A 33 -4.45 16.61 -5.97
C SER A 33 -3.64 17.88 -6.13
N ARG A 34 -2.38 17.85 -5.66
CA ARG A 34 -1.36 18.85 -6.04
C ARG A 34 -0.96 18.72 -7.51
N ASN A 35 -1.10 17.51 -8.09
CA ASN A 35 -0.88 17.28 -9.51
C ASN A 35 -2.18 17.52 -10.29
N SER A 36 -2.22 18.60 -11.09
CA SER A 36 -3.37 18.94 -11.96
C SER A 36 -3.72 17.85 -12.99
N ASP A 37 -2.73 17.02 -13.35
CA ASP A 37 -2.83 15.99 -14.39
C ASP A 37 -2.99 14.58 -13.80
N ALA A 38 -3.42 14.47 -12.54
CA ALA A 38 -3.69 13.19 -11.91
C ALA A 38 -4.79 12.42 -12.66
N LEU A 39 -4.47 11.20 -13.13
CA LEU A 39 -5.32 10.44 -14.07
C LEU A 39 -6.71 10.10 -13.52
N TYR A 40 -6.86 9.92 -12.20
CA TYR A 40 -8.17 9.62 -11.62
C TYR A 40 -9.16 10.79 -11.68
N LYS A 41 -8.70 12.01 -12.01
CA LYS A 41 -9.53 13.15 -12.36
C LYS A 41 -10.58 12.79 -13.42
N LEU A 42 -10.23 11.94 -14.38
CA LEU A 42 -11.12 11.50 -15.47
C LEU A 42 -12.35 10.70 -14.98
N GLN A 43 -12.32 10.25 -13.73
CA GLN A 43 -13.42 9.52 -13.11
C GLN A 43 -14.20 10.37 -12.08
N CYS A 44 -13.77 11.61 -11.83
CA CYS A 44 -14.42 12.50 -10.87
C CYS A 44 -15.39 13.45 -11.58
N GLU A 45 -16.56 13.69 -10.98
CA GLU A 45 -17.51 14.72 -11.42
C GLU A 45 -17.03 16.12 -11.10
N GLU A 46 -16.26 16.26 -10.00
CA GLU A 46 -15.66 17.50 -9.56
C GLU A 46 -14.18 17.30 -9.26
N TRP A 47 -13.37 18.31 -9.56
CA TRP A 47 -11.94 18.28 -9.35
C TRP A 47 -11.42 19.56 -8.72
N TYR A 48 -10.57 19.44 -7.71
CA TYR A 48 -9.99 20.54 -6.99
C TYR A 48 -8.47 20.43 -6.94
N GLN A 49 -7.80 21.55 -7.13
CA GLN A 49 -6.36 21.67 -6.90
C GLN A 49 -6.12 21.78 -5.39
N GLU A 50 -5.36 20.86 -4.80
CA GLU A 50 -4.97 21.00 -3.40
C GLU A 50 -3.97 22.12 -3.20
N PRO A 51 -4.13 22.91 -2.12
CA PRO A 51 -3.16 23.94 -1.76
C PRO A 51 -1.83 23.33 -1.34
N ASP A 52 -0.76 24.09 -1.54
CA ASP A 52 0.57 23.72 -1.06
C ASP A 52 0.72 24.09 0.42
N ILE A 53 0.13 23.26 1.27
CA ILE A 53 0.26 23.34 2.72
C ILE A 53 1.06 22.13 3.23
N PRO A 54 1.88 22.30 4.28
CA PRO A 54 2.62 21.19 4.86
C PRO A 54 1.68 20.14 5.47
N ASP A 55 2.15 18.90 5.57
CA ASP A 55 1.46 17.87 6.32
C ASP A 55 1.51 18.22 7.81
N GLY A 56 0.43 17.93 8.53
CA GLY A 56 0.25 18.30 9.94
C GLY A 56 -1.14 18.85 10.21
N GLU A 57 -1.31 19.52 11.34
CA GLU A 57 -2.62 20.06 11.79
C GLU A 57 -3.27 20.98 10.74
N ALA A 58 -2.47 21.77 10.02
CA ALA A 58 -2.98 22.64 8.95
C ALA A 58 -3.67 21.83 7.83
N TYR A 59 -3.16 20.64 7.52
CA TYR A 59 -3.80 19.76 6.56
C TYR A 59 -5.07 19.11 7.10
N VAL A 60 -5.10 18.78 8.38
CA VAL A 60 -6.32 18.28 9.06
C VAL A 60 -7.45 19.30 8.97
N GLU A 61 -7.18 20.57 9.32
CA GLU A 61 -8.17 21.64 9.24
C GLU A 61 -8.64 21.85 7.79
N PHE A 62 -7.73 21.88 6.83
CA PHE A 62 -8.09 21.93 5.41
C PHE A 62 -9.03 20.78 5.02
N ALA A 63 -8.73 19.56 5.42
CA ALA A 63 -9.53 18.39 5.07
C ALA A 63 -10.92 18.43 5.70
N LEU A 64 -11.03 18.88 6.96
CA LEU A 64 -12.30 19.07 7.64
C LEU A 64 -13.15 20.17 6.98
N ASP A 65 -12.54 21.31 6.66
CA ASP A 65 -13.22 22.41 5.98
C ASP A 65 -13.69 21.98 4.59
N PHE A 66 -12.83 21.28 3.83
CA PHE A 66 -13.19 20.76 2.53
C PHE A 66 -14.38 19.80 2.60
N CYS A 67 -14.38 18.88 3.57
CA CYS A 67 -15.51 17.96 3.76
C CYS A 67 -16.81 18.69 4.07
N ARG A 68 -16.76 19.72 4.91
CA ARG A 68 -17.93 20.53 5.28
C ARG A 68 -18.44 21.34 4.08
N GLU A 69 -17.56 22.07 3.38
CA GLU A 69 -17.91 22.94 2.25
C GLU A 69 -18.50 22.17 1.09
N HIS A 70 -17.90 21.02 0.79
CA HIS A 70 -18.32 20.17 -0.32
C HIS A 70 -19.32 19.08 0.08
N ARG A 71 -19.78 19.06 1.35
CA ARG A 71 -20.76 18.10 1.89
C ARG A 71 -20.36 16.65 1.58
N ILE A 72 -19.13 16.28 1.93
CA ILE A 72 -18.56 14.95 1.69
C ILE A 72 -19.19 13.95 2.66
N ASP A 73 -19.79 12.90 2.13
CA ASP A 73 -20.35 11.80 2.92
C ASP A 73 -19.29 10.77 3.29
N VAL A 74 -18.36 10.46 2.35
CA VAL A 74 -17.28 9.48 2.57
C VAL A 74 -15.96 10.06 2.04
N PHE A 75 -14.92 10.00 2.85
CA PHE A 75 -13.58 10.43 2.47
C PHE A 75 -12.61 9.26 2.45
N PHE A 76 -12.01 8.98 1.29
CA PHE A 76 -10.92 8.03 1.09
C PHE A 76 -9.58 8.77 1.06
N PRO A 77 -8.92 8.96 2.21
CA PRO A 77 -7.64 9.67 2.25
C PRO A 77 -6.51 8.79 1.71
N ARG A 78 -5.57 9.44 1.03
CA ARG A 78 -4.28 8.87 0.69
C ARG A 78 -3.16 9.74 1.30
N ARG A 79 -3.21 11.05 1.09
CA ARG A 79 -2.36 11.99 1.80
C ARG A 79 -2.85 12.13 3.22
N GLY A 80 -1.92 12.04 4.15
CA GLY A 80 -2.19 12.22 5.58
C GLY A 80 -3.06 11.13 6.21
N LEU A 81 -3.16 9.93 5.60
CA LEU A 81 -4.04 8.86 6.05
C LEU A 81 -3.87 8.55 7.55
N THR A 82 -2.64 8.36 8.02
CA THR A 82 -2.33 8.08 9.42
C THR A 82 -2.69 9.27 10.32
N LEU A 83 -2.27 10.47 9.95
CA LEU A 83 -2.61 11.69 10.70
C LEU A 83 -4.12 11.91 10.81
N LEU A 84 -4.84 11.80 9.69
CA LEU A 84 -6.29 11.99 9.65
C LEU A 84 -7.03 10.94 10.49
N SER A 85 -6.48 9.73 10.66
CA SER A 85 -7.09 8.68 11.47
C SER A 85 -7.23 9.10 12.94
N HIS A 86 -6.34 9.93 13.47
CA HIS A 86 -6.45 10.52 14.82
C HIS A 86 -7.63 11.47 14.99
N HIS A 87 -8.17 11.97 13.88
CA HIS A 87 -9.27 12.95 13.86
C HIS A 87 -10.60 12.35 13.37
N ARG A 88 -10.74 11.01 13.30
CA ARG A 88 -11.96 10.32 12.79
C ARG A 88 -13.24 10.86 13.42
N GLU A 89 -13.24 11.12 14.73
CA GLU A 89 -14.42 11.65 15.43
C GLU A 89 -14.81 13.04 14.92
N ARG A 90 -13.87 13.94 14.65
CA ARG A 90 -14.15 15.27 14.09
C ARG A 90 -14.82 15.17 12.71
N PHE A 91 -14.38 14.23 11.87
CA PHE A 91 -15.05 13.95 10.59
C PHE A 91 -16.46 13.38 10.80
N ARG A 92 -16.62 12.45 11.74
CA ARG A 92 -17.92 11.85 12.06
C ARG A 92 -18.91 12.85 12.59
N GLU A 93 -18.50 13.77 13.46
CA GLU A 93 -19.34 14.83 14.04
C GLU A 93 -19.92 15.78 12.98
N GLN A 94 -19.22 15.98 11.88
CA GLN A 94 -19.73 16.77 10.74
C GLN A 94 -20.43 15.93 9.65
N GLY A 95 -20.61 14.62 9.87
CA GLY A 95 -21.34 13.73 8.97
C GLY A 95 -20.50 13.07 7.89
N THR A 96 -19.16 13.16 7.96
CA THR A 96 -18.25 12.49 7.01
C THR A 96 -17.71 11.19 7.60
N VAL A 97 -17.82 10.09 6.86
CA VAL A 97 -17.17 8.81 7.20
C VAL A 97 -15.76 8.81 6.62
N LEU A 98 -14.75 8.73 7.48
CA LEU A 98 -13.35 8.63 7.06
C LEU A 98 -12.96 7.16 6.83
N ALA A 99 -12.46 6.85 5.64
CA ALA A 99 -11.96 5.52 5.27
C ALA A 99 -10.57 5.25 5.85
N ALA A 100 -10.48 5.16 7.16
CA ALA A 100 -9.25 4.89 7.92
C ALA A 100 -9.53 3.94 9.08
N GLY A 101 -8.54 3.13 9.45
CA GLY A 101 -8.59 2.29 10.65
C GLY A 101 -8.43 3.10 11.94
N GLU A 102 -8.38 2.41 13.08
CA GLU A 102 -8.07 3.02 14.38
C GLU A 102 -6.66 3.62 14.38
N ALA A 103 -6.51 4.83 14.97
CA ALA A 103 -5.27 5.59 14.92
C ALA A 103 -4.05 4.80 15.40
N SER A 104 -4.16 4.08 16.52
CA SER A 104 -3.06 3.26 17.06
C SER A 104 -2.61 2.15 16.11
N VAL A 105 -3.53 1.57 15.34
CA VAL A 105 -3.20 0.57 14.32
C VAL A 105 -2.57 1.24 13.10
N MET A 106 -3.07 2.42 12.72
CA MET A 106 -2.52 3.18 11.61
C MET A 106 -1.08 3.64 11.88
N ASP A 107 -0.80 4.15 13.10
CA ASP A 107 0.56 4.53 13.54
C ASP A 107 1.52 3.33 13.49
N MET A 108 1.08 2.19 14.00
CA MET A 108 1.89 0.96 13.98
C MET A 108 2.19 0.51 12.56
N LEU A 109 1.23 0.60 11.64
CA LEU A 109 1.41 0.16 10.25
C LEU A 109 2.23 1.14 9.40
N ASP A 110 2.30 2.40 9.78
CA ASP A 110 3.12 3.42 9.12
C ASP A 110 4.61 3.21 9.40
N ASP A 111 4.95 2.73 10.61
CA ASP A 111 6.29 2.30 10.99
C ASP A 111 6.47 0.78 10.77
N LYS A 112 7.29 0.44 9.77
CA LYS A 112 7.59 -0.97 9.44
C LYS A 112 8.29 -1.72 10.56
N ALA A 113 9.08 -1.01 11.37
CA ALA A 113 9.73 -1.62 12.52
C ALA A 113 8.72 -1.97 13.60
N ALA A 114 7.81 -1.05 13.93
CA ALA A 114 6.70 -1.31 14.86
C ALA A 114 5.80 -2.46 14.36
N THR A 115 5.51 -2.50 13.06
CA THR A 115 4.78 -3.60 12.43
C THR A 115 5.52 -4.94 12.65
N TYR A 116 6.81 -4.99 12.39
CA TYR A 116 7.60 -6.21 12.57
C TYR A 116 7.71 -6.64 14.04
N GLU A 117 7.89 -5.71 14.97
CA GLU A 117 7.89 -6.00 16.41
C GLU A 117 6.55 -6.61 16.85
N PHE A 118 5.44 -6.01 16.42
CA PHE A 118 4.10 -6.50 16.74
C PHE A 118 3.87 -7.94 16.25
N PHE A 119 4.23 -8.24 15.00
CA PHE A 119 4.05 -9.59 14.45
C PHE A 119 5.11 -10.58 14.93
N ARG A 120 6.33 -10.14 15.25
CA ARG A 120 7.36 -11.00 15.85
C ARG A 120 6.92 -11.56 17.20
N ALA A 121 6.22 -10.76 17.99
CA ALA A 121 5.67 -11.21 19.27
C ALA A 121 4.51 -12.22 19.12
N LYS A 122 3.76 -12.16 18.02
CA LYS A 122 2.57 -13.01 17.78
C LYS A 122 2.88 -14.23 16.91
N GLU A 123 3.56 -14.01 15.80
CA GLU A 123 3.91 -15.01 14.77
C GLU A 123 5.37 -14.81 14.32
N PRO A 124 6.36 -15.25 15.09
CA PRO A 124 7.78 -15.00 14.80
C PRO A 124 8.22 -15.49 13.40
N ALA A 125 7.62 -16.58 12.91
CA ALA A 125 7.93 -17.15 11.61
C ALA A 125 7.52 -16.26 10.42
N LEU A 126 6.59 -15.32 10.65
CA LEU A 126 6.08 -14.41 9.62
C LEU A 126 7.06 -13.27 9.32
N VAL A 127 7.88 -12.89 10.29
CA VAL A 127 8.78 -11.72 10.20
C VAL A 127 10.16 -12.15 9.76
N PRO A 128 10.76 -11.51 8.74
CA PRO A 128 12.13 -11.81 8.35
C PRO A 128 13.12 -11.36 9.44
N GLU A 129 14.36 -11.86 9.39
CA GLU A 129 15.44 -11.24 10.15
C GLU A 129 15.61 -9.79 9.70
N TYR A 130 15.80 -8.88 10.66
CA TYR A 130 16.08 -7.47 10.38
C TYR A 130 16.90 -6.82 11.48
N ARG A 131 17.49 -5.68 11.16
CA ARG A 131 18.16 -4.78 12.09
C ARG A 131 17.68 -3.36 11.85
N LEU A 132 17.64 -2.58 12.92
CA LEU A 132 17.40 -1.13 12.86
C LEU A 132 18.70 -0.42 13.15
N ALA A 133 19.07 0.51 12.30
CA ALA A 133 20.22 1.38 12.49
C ALA A 133 19.76 2.82 12.70
N ARG A 134 20.22 3.44 13.78
CA ARG A 134 19.98 4.85 14.16
C ARG A 134 21.21 5.71 14.03
N SER A 135 22.31 5.12 13.56
CA SER A 135 23.55 5.80 13.20
C SER A 135 24.24 5.08 12.05
N TYR A 136 25.24 5.73 11.47
CA TYR A 136 26.05 5.11 10.43
C TYR A 136 26.84 3.91 10.95
N GLU A 137 27.35 3.97 12.17
CA GLU A 137 28.07 2.87 12.83
C GLU A 137 27.17 1.66 13.05
N GLU A 138 25.94 1.90 13.50
CA GLU A 138 24.92 0.82 13.63
C GLU A 138 24.56 0.22 12.27
N PHE A 139 24.46 1.04 11.21
CA PHE A 139 24.25 0.57 9.85
C PHE A 139 25.37 -0.35 9.37
N GLN A 140 26.63 0.03 9.60
CA GLN A 140 27.80 -0.81 9.25
C GLN A 140 27.76 -2.15 10.01
N ALA A 141 27.56 -2.11 11.32
CA ALA A 141 27.48 -3.31 12.15
C ALA A 141 26.35 -4.24 11.72
N ALA A 142 25.15 -3.68 11.44
CA ALA A 142 24.00 -4.42 10.96
C ALA A 142 24.27 -5.07 9.58
N TYR A 143 24.92 -4.35 8.67
CA TYR A 143 25.30 -4.88 7.37
C TYR A 143 26.26 -6.06 7.50
N GLU A 144 27.29 -5.95 8.34
CA GLU A 144 28.28 -7.02 8.57
C GLU A 144 27.63 -8.26 9.21
N GLU A 145 26.74 -8.05 10.18
CA GLU A 145 26.00 -9.14 10.85
C GLU A 145 25.10 -9.88 9.86
N LEU A 146 24.23 -9.17 9.14
CA LEU A 146 23.33 -9.76 8.16
C LEU A 146 24.07 -10.39 6.97
N GLY A 147 25.20 -9.83 6.56
CA GLY A 147 26.04 -10.36 5.49
C GLY A 147 26.64 -11.73 5.80
N ARG A 148 26.68 -12.16 7.08
CA ARG A 148 27.06 -13.52 7.48
C ARG A 148 25.91 -14.51 7.34
N LEU A 149 24.65 -14.02 7.31
CA LEU A 149 23.43 -14.82 7.26
C LEU A 149 22.87 -14.96 5.84
N CYS A 150 23.17 -14.01 4.96
CA CYS A 150 22.59 -13.98 3.62
C CYS A 150 23.59 -13.46 2.57
N ARG A 151 23.32 -13.76 1.31
CA ARG A 151 24.16 -13.31 0.18
C ARG A 151 24.07 -11.82 -0.10
N ARG A 152 22.89 -11.23 0.11
CA ARG A 152 22.58 -9.83 -0.17
C ARG A 152 21.78 -9.23 0.95
N VAL A 153 22.16 -8.05 1.36
CA VAL A 153 21.42 -7.23 2.32
C VAL A 153 20.70 -6.13 1.57
N CYS A 154 19.48 -5.86 1.95
CA CYS A 154 18.76 -4.67 1.48
C CYS A 154 18.44 -3.75 2.65
N TYR A 155 18.22 -2.47 2.33
CA TYR A 155 17.87 -1.47 3.31
C TYR A 155 16.83 -0.48 2.77
N LYS A 156 16.09 0.13 3.68
CA LYS A 156 15.13 1.22 3.42
C LYS A 156 14.91 2.01 4.71
N LEU A 157 14.36 3.21 4.61
CA LEU A 157 13.85 3.91 5.80
C LEU A 157 12.71 3.11 6.44
N ALA A 158 12.62 3.12 7.77
CA ALA A 158 11.55 2.46 8.50
C ALA A 158 10.17 3.05 8.11
N GLU A 159 10.11 4.36 7.96
CA GLU A 159 8.98 5.11 7.43
C GLU A 159 9.25 5.43 5.95
N ASP A 160 8.82 4.56 5.03
CA ASP A 160 8.98 4.73 3.58
C ASP A 160 7.75 4.26 2.83
N GLU A 161 7.33 5.03 1.85
CA GLU A 161 6.22 4.72 0.95
C GLU A 161 6.70 4.41 -0.47
N GLY A 162 6.13 3.37 -1.06
CA GLY A 162 6.38 3.04 -2.47
C GLY A 162 7.80 2.57 -2.77
N ALA A 163 8.56 2.14 -1.76
CA ALA A 163 9.94 1.67 -1.89
C ALA A 163 10.91 2.71 -2.49
N THR A 164 10.67 4.01 -2.26
CA THR A 164 11.50 5.09 -2.80
C THR A 164 12.94 5.03 -2.28
N THR A 165 13.13 4.67 -1.02
CA THR A 165 14.44 4.57 -0.37
C THR A 165 15.03 3.16 -0.41
N PHE A 166 14.26 2.17 -0.91
CA PHE A 166 14.71 0.77 -0.96
C PHE A 166 15.94 0.59 -1.84
N ARG A 167 16.98 -0.02 -1.29
CA ARG A 167 18.22 -0.39 -2.01
C ARG A 167 18.67 -1.79 -1.64
N VAL A 168 19.29 -2.47 -2.60
CA VAL A 168 19.92 -3.77 -2.43
C VAL A 168 21.44 -3.60 -2.60
N ILE A 169 22.20 -3.98 -1.61
CA ILE A 169 23.68 -3.99 -1.69
C ILE A 169 24.10 -5.23 -2.47
N ASP A 170 24.72 -5.01 -3.63
CA ASP A 170 25.13 -6.08 -4.55
C ASP A 170 26.48 -5.72 -5.18
N GLU A 171 27.56 -6.35 -4.73
CA GLU A 171 28.91 -6.09 -5.22
C GLU A 171 29.15 -6.62 -6.65
N THR A 172 28.25 -7.46 -7.17
CA THR A 172 28.33 -7.94 -8.57
C THR A 172 27.76 -6.94 -9.58
N LEU A 173 27.30 -5.77 -9.10
CA LEU A 173 26.66 -4.73 -9.92
C LEU A 173 27.56 -4.21 -11.05
N MET A 174 28.88 -4.18 -10.81
CA MET A 174 29.88 -3.57 -11.68
C MET A 174 30.75 -4.64 -12.37
N GLU A 175 30.15 -5.74 -12.82
CA GLU A 175 30.86 -6.68 -13.70
C GLU A 175 31.39 -5.95 -14.95
N GLN A 176 32.69 -6.09 -15.21
CA GLN A 176 33.35 -5.39 -16.30
C GLN A 176 32.69 -5.71 -17.65
N GLY A 177 32.33 -4.66 -18.39
CA GLY A 177 31.85 -4.76 -19.77
C GLY A 177 30.33 -4.85 -19.96
N ASP A 178 29.53 -4.93 -18.89
CA ASP A 178 28.06 -4.95 -19.03
C ASP A 178 27.45 -3.53 -18.98
N ILE A 179 27.69 -2.73 -19.99
CA ILE A 179 27.12 -1.37 -20.16
C ILE A 179 25.62 -1.36 -20.46
N ARG A 180 25.01 -2.52 -20.72
CA ARG A 180 23.58 -2.65 -21.06
C ARG A 180 22.70 -2.81 -19.82
N ARG A 181 23.31 -3.17 -18.69
CA ARG A 181 22.59 -3.42 -17.44
C ARG A 181 22.40 -2.12 -16.68
N LYS A 182 21.15 -1.74 -16.48
CA LYS A 182 20.82 -0.62 -15.58
C LYS A 182 20.90 -1.09 -14.14
N PRO A 183 21.58 -0.33 -13.22
CA PRO A 183 21.71 -0.72 -11.82
C PRO A 183 20.37 -0.81 -11.08
N GLY A 184 19.38 -0.01 -11.47
CA GLY A 184 18.06 0.00 -10.82
C GLY A 184 18.16 0.39 -9.35
N MET A 185 17.60 -0.45 -8.46
CA MET A 185 17.65 -0.25 -7.00
C MET A 185 18.92 -0.86 -6.36
N LYS A 186 19.84 -1.39 -7.15
CA LYS A 186 21.09 -1.98 -6.67
C LYS A 186 22.14 -0.91 -6.49
N VAL A 187 22.91 -1.05 -5.43
CA VAL A 187 24.08 -0.20 -5.11
C VAL A 187 25.22 -1.08 -4.63
N THR A 188 26.47 -0.61 -4.79
CA THR A 188 27.61 -1.24 -4.11
C THR A 188 27.66 -0.78 -2.65
N TRP A 189 28.40 -1.50 -1.81
CA TRP A 189 28.68 -1.06 -0.45
C TRP A 189 29.33 0.34 -0.42
N ALA A 190 30.28 0.61 -1.31
CA ALA A 190 30.92 1.90 -1.40
C ALA A 190 29.91 3.04 -1.68
N MET A 191 28.95 2.82 -2.57
CA MET A 191 27.88 3.81 -2.87
C MET A 191 26.94 4.00 -1.68
N ALA A 192 26.51 2.91 -1.05
CA ALA A 192 25.65 2.97 0.13
C ALA A 192 26.35 3.71 1.29
N SER A 193 27.59 3.34 1.58
CA SER A 193 28.44 3.93 2.60
C SER A 193 28.65 5.44 2.37
N ALA A 194 29.02 5.84 1.16
CA ALA A 194 29.23 7.25 0.82
C ALA A 194 27.94 8.08 0.97
N CYS A 195 26.78 7.52 0.63
CA CYS A 195 25.51 8.19 0.80
C CYS A 195 25.10 8.31 2.27
N LEU A 196 25.19 7.21 3.02
CA LEU A 196 24.67 7.11 4.38
C LEU A 196 25.58 7.72 5.45
N SER A 197 26.87 7.87 5.16
CA SER A 197 27.80 8.59 6.08
C SER A 197 27.43 10.07 6.28
N GLY A 198 26.64 10.65 5.38
CA GLY A 198 26.10 12.02 5.51
C GLY A 198 24.62 12.09 5.91
N TYR A 199 23.97 10.94 6.13
CA TYR A 199 22.59 10.90 6.56
C TYR A 199 22.46 11.11 8.07
N ASP A 200 21.43 11.84 8.53
CA ASP A 200 21.27 12.22 9.94
C ASP A 200 20.54 11.19 10.81
N PHE A 201 20.04 10.11 10.20
CA PHE A 201 19.31 9.02 10.87
C PHE A 201 18.12 9.46 11.74
N LYS A 202 17.50 10.62 11.46
CA LYS A 202 16.23 11.01 12.12
C LYS A 202 15.15 9.96 11.95
N VAL A 203 15.07 9.38 10.76
CA VAL A 203 14.27 8.17 10.51
C VAL A 203 15.24 6.99 10.50
N PRO A 204 15.02 5.96 11.34
CA PRO A 204 15.89 4.80 11.37
C PRO A 204 15.93 4.05 10.04
N MET A 205 17.07 3.43 9.76
CA MET A 205 17.25 2.56 8.60
C MET A 205 16.92 1.12 8.98
N LEU A 206 16.02 0.50 8.24
CA LEU A 206 15.69 -0.92 8.34
C LEU A 206 16.56 -1.71 7.36
N LEU A 207 17.37 -2.64 7.87
CA LEU A 207 18.18 -3.58 7.08
C LEU A 207 17.63 -4.98 7.24
N MET A 208 17.65 -5.76 6.15
CA MET A 208 17.19 -7.15 6.18
C MET A 208 17.86 -7.97 5.05
N PRO A 209 17.87 -9.32 5.13
CA PRO A 209 18.20 -10.16 4.00
C PRO A 209 17.35 -9.80 2.77
N TYR A 210 17.97 -9.69 1.60
CA TYR A 210 17.21 -9.49 0.38
C TYR A 210 16.50 -10.79 -0.01
N LEU A 211 15.19 -10.80 0.08
CA LEU A 211 14.35 -11.93 -0.30
C LEU A 211 14.24 -11.98 -1.84
N GLU A 212 14.85 -12.99 -2.46
CA GLU A 212 14.98 -13.07 -3.92
C GLU A 212 13.77 -13.73 -4.59
N GLY A 213 12.90 -14.37 -3.83
CA GLY A 213 11.78 -15.14 -4.35
C GLY A 213 10.58 -14.28 -4.78
N GLN A 214 9.49 -14.99 -5.06
CA GLN A 214 8.26 -14.42 -5.58
C GLN A 214 7.61 -13.48 -4.56
N GLU A 215 7.09 -12.37 -5.04
CA GLU A 215 6.27 -11.44 -4.26
C GLU A 215 4.78 -11.75 -4.45
N ILE A 216 4.04 -11.70 -3.34
CA ILE A 216 2.58 -11.83 -3.30
C ILE A 216 2.01 -10.56 -2.70
N SER A 217 0.99 -10.03 -3.34
CA SER A 217 0.20 -8.91 -2.85
C SER A 217 -1.22 -9.41 -2.60
N VAL A 218 -1.66 -9.44 -1.35
CA VAL A 218 -2.97 -9.96 -0.96
C VAL A 218 -3.90 -8.79 -0.69
N ASP A 219 -4.92 -8.66 -1.52
CA ASP A 219 -5.95 -7.63 -1.34
C ASP A 219 -7.07 -8.18 -0.45
N CYS A 220 -7.34 -7.48 0.65
CA CYS A 220 -8.22 -7.93 1.72
C CYS A 220 -9.30 -6.90 2.05
N LEU A 221 -10.47 -7.40 2.44
CA LEU A 221 -11.55 -6.62 3.07
C LEU A 221 -12.32 -7.51 4.02
N ARG A 222 -12.47 -7.10 5.28
CA ARG A 222 -13.37 -7.74 6.24
C ARG A 222 -14.79 -7.23 6.04
N THR A 223 -15.73 -8.16 5.88
CA THR A 223 -17.16 -7.84 5.76
C THR A 223 -17.99 -8.66 6.74
N LYS A 224 -19.24 -8.29 6.96
CA LYS A 224 -20.16 -9.09 7.80
C LYS A 224 -20.47 -10.47 7.21
N GLN A 225 -20.36 -10.63 5.89
CA GLN A 225 -20.55 -11.91 5.20
C GLN A 225 -19.30 -12.82 5.30
N GLY A 226 -18.15 -12.26 5.70
CA GLY A 226 -16.87 -12.94 5.81
C GLY A 226 -15.74 -12.12 5.18
N ASP A 227 -14.53 -12.64 5.25
CA ASP A 227 -13.35 -11.95 4.74
C ASP A 227 -13.19 -12.20 3.23
N ILE A 228 -13.04 -11.13 2.47
CA ILE A 228 -12.55 -11.16 1.09
C ILE A 228 -11.02 -11.15 1.18
N ILE A 229 -10.37 -12.18 0.63
CA ILE A 229 -8.91 -12.33 0.63
C ILE A 229 -8.50 -12.85 -0.75
N ILE A 230 -7.78 -12.04 -1.51
CA ILE A 230 -7.43 -12.32 -2.91
C ILE A 230 -5.90 -12.27 -3.08
N PRO A 231 -5.21 -13.43 -3.04
CA PRO A 231 -3.77 -13.49 -3.26
C PRO A 231 -3.43 -13.27 -4.74
N ARG A 232 -2.57 -12.30 -5.00
CA ARG A 232 -2.07 -11.92 -6.31
C ARG A 232 -0.56 -12.10 -6.37
N PHE A 233 -0.11 -13.13 -7.08
CA PHE A 233 1.28 -13.51 -7.25
C PHE A 233 1.89 -12.70 -8.39
N LYS A 234 2.92 -11.92 -8.13
CA LYS A 234 3.63 -11.17 -9.17
C LYS A 234 4.54 -12.12 -9.95
N THR A 235 4.34 -12.22 -11.25
CA THR A 235 5.16 -13.09 -12.13
C THR A 235 6.24 -12.30 -12.84
N ASP A 236 5.92 -11.06 -13.27
CA ASP A 236 6.84 -10.08 -13.82
C ASP A 236 6.25 -8.66 -13.67
N HIS A 237 6.83 -7.66 -14.34
CA HIS A 237 6.37 -6.27 -14.24
C HIS A 237 4.96 -6.03 -14.78
N ARG A 238 4.44 -6.90 -15.67
CA ARG A 238 3.17 -6.69 -16.38
C ARG A 238 2.10 -7.66 -15.98
N TYR A 239 2.47 -8.86 -15.53
CA TYR A 239 1.55 -9.96 -15.30
C TYR A 239 1.50 -10.33 -13.82
N SER A 240 0.32 -10.76 -13.42
CA SER A 240 0.10 -11.37 -12.11
C SER A 240 -0.81 -12.59 -12.27
N GLU A 241 -0.68 -13.52 -11.35
CA GLU A 241 -1.57 -14.66 -11.24
C GLU A 241 -2.37 -14.56 -9.95
N ILE A 242 -3.68 -14.67 -10.05
CA ILE A 242 -4.56 -14.83 -8.91
C ILE A 242 -4.84 -16.31 -8.77
N ARG A 243 -4.40 -16.87 -7.64
CA ARG A 243 -4.69 -18.23 -7.22
C ARG A 243 -5.00 -18.26 -5.74
N TYR A 244 -5.91 -19.10 -5.35
CA TYR A 244 -6.37 -19.21 -3.97
C TYR A 244 -5.48 -20.18 -3.21
N ASP A 245 -4.34 -19.67 -2.72
CA ASP A 245 -3.40 -20.38 -1.87
C ASP A 245 -3.92 -20.36 -0.43
N GLU A 246 -4.33 -21.51 0.09
CA GLU A 246 -5.01 -21.59 1.39
C GLU A 246 -4.09 -21.21 2.56
N GLU A 247 -2.78 -21.41 2.44
CA GLU A 247 -1.82 -21.00 3.46
C GLU A 247 -1.74 -19.47 3.54
N ARG A 248 -1.62 -18.80 2.39
CA ARG A 248 -1.58 -17.32 2.31
C ARG A 248 -2.92 -16.71 2.73
N ILE A 249 -4.02 -17.36 2.42
CA ILE A 249 -5.36 -16.93 2.87
C ILE A 249 -5.46 -17.04 4.39
N ALA A 250 -5.04 -18.17 4.97
CA ALA A 250 -5.09 -18.36 6.41
C ALA A 250 -4.18 -17.37 7.17
N GLU A 251 -2.95 -17.13 6.65
CA GLU A 251 -2.07 -16.09 7.23
C GLU A 251 -2.66 -14.70 7.14
N SER A 252 -3.18 -14.31 5.97
CA SER A 252 -3.80 -13.00 5.80
C SER A 252 -4.99 -12.82 6.74
N ARG A 253 -5.78 -13.88 6.98
CA ARG A 253 -6.89 -13.84 7.94
C ARG A 253 -6.40 -13.61 9.36
N ARG A 254 -5.33 -14.31 9.81
CA ARG A 254 -4.75 -14.08 11.14
C ARG A 254 -4.22 -12.66 11.30
N ILE A 255 -3.62 -12.10 10.24
CA ILE A 255 -3.19 -10.70 10.22
C ILE A 255 -4.38 -9.77 10.38
N LEU A 256 -5.46 -9.98 9.61
CA LEU A 256 -6.69 -9.17 9.73
C LEU A 256 -7.31 -9.28 11.13
N ASP A 257 -7.32 -10.48 11.73
CA ASP A 257 -7.81 -10.70 13.09
C ASP A 257 -6.98 -9.92 14.12
N ALA A 258 -5.66 -9.91 13.95
CA ALA A 258 -4.76 -9.20 14.84
C ALA A 258 -4.88 -7.67 14.74
N LEU A 259 -5.24 -7.14 13.57
CA LEU A 259 -5.36 -5.70 13.31
C LEU A 259 -6.77 -5.14 13.59
N GLY A 260 -7.81 -5.97 13.48
CA GLY A 260 -9.21 -5.53 13.68
C GLY A 260 -9.70 -4.49 12.67
N LEU A 261 -9.08 -4.39 11.48
CA LEU A 261 -9.44 -3.40 10.47
C LEU A 261 -10.67 -3.83 9.65
N ASP A 262 -11.56 -2.88 9.42
CA ASP A 262 -12.78 -2.98 8.59
C ASP A 262 -12.69 -2.17 7.28
N VAL A 263 -11.52 -1.61 7.00
CA VAL A 263 -11.18 -0.92 5.75
C VAL A 263 -10.42 -1.86 4.80
N PRO A 264 -10.33 -1.56 3.49
CA PRO A 264 -9.48 -2.34 2.60
C PRO A 264 -8.02 -2.36 3.05
N VAL A 265 -7.43 -3.54 3.04
CA VAL A 265 -6.02 -3.77 3.45
C VAL A 265 -5.30 -4.50 2.33
N ASN A 266 -4.06 -4.10 2.08
CA ASN A 266 -3.17 -4.82 1.18
C ASN A 266 -1.97 -5.36 1.97
N ILE A 267 -1.83 -6.68 2.03
CA ILE A 267 -0.74 -7.37 2.72
C ILE A 267 0.25 -7.85 1.68
N GLN A 268 1.52 -7.57 1.88
CA GLN A 268 2.57 -7.98 0.95
C GLN A 268 3.49 -9.01 1.61
N PHE A 269 3.71 -10.11 0.89
CA PHE A 269 4.64 -11.17 1.27
C PHE A 269 5.71 -11.33 0.22
N ARG A 270 6.88 -11.82 0.63
CA ARG A 270 7.94 -12.21 -0.30
C ARG A 270 8.66 -13.45 0.17
N SER A 271 8.99 -14.34 -0.76
CA SER A 271 9.69 -15.59 -0.48
C SER A 271 11.21 -15.39 -0.46
N ASP A 272 11.88 -16.16 0.39
CA ASP A 272 13.33 -16.40 0.30
C ASP A 272 13.67 -17.59 -0.62
N GLY A 273 12.68 -18.30 -1.15
CA GLY A 273 12.78 -19.53 -1.93
C GLY A 273 12.19 -20.74 -1.20
N GLU A 274 12.11 -20.71 0.12
CA GLU A 274 11.57 -21.78 0.96
C GLU A 274 10.21 -21.41 1.57
N ARG A 275 10.11 -20.20 2.11
CA ARG A 275 8.90 -19.69 2.77
C ARG A 275 8.65 -18.24 2.44
N TYR A 276 7.46 -17.75 2.80
CA TYR A 276 7.06 -16.37 2.63
C TYR A 276 7.18 -15.60 3.94
N TYR A 277 7.60 -14.36 3.84
CA TYR A 277 7.69 -13.41 4.95
C TYR A 277 6.84 -12.18 4.67
N LEU A 278 6.32 -11.59 5.71
CA LEU A 278 5.63 -10.31 5.65
C LEU A 278 6.62 -9.19 5.26
N LEU A 279 6.28 -8.43 4.23
CA LEU A 279 7.05 -7.25 3.83
C LEU A 279 6.45 -5.96 4.38
N GLU A 280 5.15 -5.79 4.19
CA GLU A 280 4.42 -4.60 4.63
C GLU A 280 2.92 -4.84 4.60
N ILE A 281 2.20 -4.01 5.34
CA ILE A 281 0.74 -3.97 5.35
C ILE A 281 0.33 -2.54 5.05
N ASN A 282 -0.48 -2.37 4.01
CA ASN A 282 -1.01 -1.07 3.61
C ASN A 282 -2.51 -1.03 3.95
N PRO A 283 -2.97 -0.22 4.92
CA PRO A 283 -4.38 -0.16 5.33
C PRO A 283 -5.22 0.69 4.35
N ARG A 284 -5.15 0.34 3.09
CA ARG A 284 -5.83 0.99 1.97
C ARG A 284 -5.93 0.08 0.75
N MET A 285 -6.72 0.47 -0.23
CA MET A 285 -6.79 -0.18 -1.54
C MET A 285 -5.43 -0.12 -2.25
N SER A 286 -4.98 -1.25 -2.81
CA SER A 286 -3.72 -1.34 -3.54
C SER A 286 -3.82 -0.80 -4.97
N GLY A 287 -2.67 -0.46 -5.55
CA GLY A 287 -2.58 -0.07 -6.96
C GLY A 287 -2.89 -1.21 -7.95
N GLY A 288 -2.99 -2.44 -7.49
CA GLY A 288 -3.31 -3.61 -8.30
C GLY A 288 -4.68 -4.23 -8.00
N LEU A 289 -5.47 -3.62 -7.11
CA LEU A 289 -6.75 -4.16 -6.66
C LEU A 289 -7.73 -4.43 -7.81
N GLN A 290 -7.72 -3.59 -8.87
CA GLN A 290 -8.56 -3.81 -10.06
C GLN A 290 -8.28 -5.15 -10.75
N LEU A 291 -7.02 -5.62 -10.73
CA LEU A 291 -6.65 -6.93 -11.28
C LEU A 291 -7.22 -8.08 -10.43
N SER A 292 -7.13 -7.92 -9.10
CA SER A 292 -7.70 -8.85 -8.14
C SER A 292 -9.22 -8.93 -8.28
N CYS A 293 -9.90 -7.77 -8.39
CA CYS A 293 -11.36 -7.71 -8.59
C CYS A 293 -11.78 -8.39 -9.89
N LEU A 294 -11.07 -8.12 -11.00
CA LEU A 294 -11.36 -8.70 -12.31
C LEU A 294 -11.30 -10.24 -12.28
N ALA A 295 -10.25 -10.79 -11.71
CA ALA A 295 -10.05 -12.24 -11.65
C ALA A 295 -10.97 -12.92 -10.64
N ALA A 296 -11.15 -12.31 -9.48
CA ALA A 296 -11.97 -12.88 -8.42
C ALA A 296 -13.49 -12.74 -8.68
N GLY A 297 -13.91 -11.88 -9.59
CA GLY A 297 -15.32 -11.55 -9.82
C GLY A 297 -15.95 -10.77 -8.66
N VAL A 298 -15.13 -10.16 -7.79
CA VAL A 298 -15.59 -9.46 -6.58
C VAL A 298 -15.21 -7.98 -6.67
N ASN A 299 -16.19 -7.10 -6.59
CA ASN A 299 -15.99 -5.65 -6.64
C ASN A 299 -15.66 -5.09 -5.25
N VAL A 300 -14.44 -5.31 -4.78
CA VAL A 300 -13.98 -4.91 -3.44
C VAL A 300 -14.15 -3.40 -3.18
N PRO A 301 -13.80 -2.48 -4.11
CA PRO A 301 -13.99 -1.04 -3.89
C PRO A 301 -15.45 -0.64 -3.61
N ASP A 302 -16.40 -1.16 -4.39
CA ASP A 302 -17.82 -0.86 -4.20
C ASP A 302 -18.39 -1.47 -2.91
N ILE A 303 -17.98 -2.70 -2.57
CA ILE A 303 -18.33 -3.35 -1.31
C ILE A 303 -17.84 -2.54 -0.13
N ALA A 304 -16.59 -2.11 -0.14
CA ALA A 304 -15.99 -1.29 0.91
C ALA A 304 -16.73 0.04 1.08
N LEU A 305 -16.99 0.76 -0.03
CA LEU A 305 -17.73 2.03 0.01
C LEU A 305 -19.14 1.84 0.56
N CYS A 306 -19.86 0.80 0.11
CA CYS A 306 -21.20 0.49 0.59
C CYS A 306 -21.21 0.12 2.09
N GLN A 307 -20.23 -0.67 2.55
CA GLN A 307 -20.10 -1.03 3.96
C GLN A 307 -19.90 0.20 4.86
N MET A 308 -19.11 1.18 4.44
CA MET A 308 -18.88 2.43 5.20
C MET A 308 -20.16 3.22 5.44
N ILE A 309 -21.13 3.12 4.55
CA ILE A 309 -22.43 3.79 4.68
C ILE A 309 -23.52 2.86 5.22
N GLY A 310 -23.14 1.73 5.82
CA GLY A 310 -24.06 0.78 6.45
C GLY A 310 -24.86 -0.09 5.46
N VAL A 311 -24.45 -0.16 4.20
CA VAL A 311 -25.13 -0.96 3.17
C VAL A 311 -24.33 -2.24 2.93
N GLU A 312 -24.97 -3.37 3.17
CA GLU A 312 -24.37 -4.67 2.90
C GLU A 312 -24.55 -5.04 1.42
N LYS A 313 -23.48 -5.47 0.78
CA LYS A 313 -23.48 -6.02 -0.56
C LYS A 313 -23.12 -7.50 -0.52
N ALA A 314 -23.96 -8.33 -1.10
CA ALA A 314 -23.62 -9.72 -1.33
C ALA A 314 -22.47 -9.83 -2.35
N TRP A 315 -21.57 -10.76 -2.10
CA TRP A 315 -20.47 -11.05 -3.00
C TRP A 315 -20.20 -12.56 -3.07
N GLN A 316 -19.62 -12.99 -4.17
CA GLN A 316 -19.24 -14.37 -4.38
C GLN A 316 -18.00 -14.40 -5.27
N TYR A 317 -17.05 -15.24 -4.92
CA TYR A 317 -15.90 -15.48 -5.78
C TYR A 317 -16.28 -16.17 -7.08
N ALA A 318 -15.55 -15.86 -8.15
CA ALA A 318 -15.45 -16.70 -9.33
C ALA A 318 -14.89 -18.09 -8.94
N ASP A 319 -14.68 -18.95 -9.91
CA ASP A 319 -14.20 -20.32 -9.66
C ASP A 319 -12.80 -20.32 -8.99
N ARG A 320 -12.77 -20.58 -7.69
CA ARG A 320 -11.53 -20.60 -6.88
C ARG A 320 -10.56 -21.76 -7.20
N SER A 321 -11.01 -22.76 -7.94
CA SER A 321 -10.15 -23.88 -8.36
C SER A 321 -9.23 -23.50 -9.51
N LYS A 322 -9.48 -22.36 -10.17
CA LYS A 322 -8.71 -21.87 -11.32
C LYS A 322 -7.61 -20.90 -10.92
N VAL A 323 -6.57 -20.86 -11.76
CA VAL A 323 -5.55 -19.83 -11.75
C VAL A 323 -5.89 -18.82 -12.85
N TYR A 324 -6.01 -17.54 -12.47
CA TYR A 324 -6.30 -16.47 -13.42
C TYR A 324 -5.04 -15.66 -13.68
N ARG A 325 -4.66 -15.51 -14.93
CA ARG A 325 -3.56 -14.64 -15.33
C ARG A 325 -4.11 -13.29 -15.79
N VAL A 326 -3.61 -12.22 -15.19
CA VAL A 326 -4.09 -10.85 -15.44
C VAL A 326 -2.93 -9.92 -15.74
N ALA A 327 -3.23 -8.85 -16.45
CA ALA A 327 -2.26 -7.79 -16.77
C ALA A 327 -2.96 -6.43 -16.83
N ASN A 328 -2.19 -5.35 -16.58
CA ASN A 328 -2.61 -4.01 -16.94
C ASN A 328 -2.35 -3.77 -18.43
N LEU A 329 -3.34 -3.21 -19.10
CA LEU A 329 -3.21 -2.70 -20.45
C LEU A 329 -3.07 -1.17 -20.40
N GLU A 330 -2.00 -0.64 -20.97
CA GLU A 330 -1.83 0.80 -21.11
C GLU A 330 -2.68 1.32 -22.28
N THR A 331 -3.55 2.27 -21.99
CA THR A 331 -4.41 2.90 -22.99
C THR A 331 -4.12 4.40 -23.02
N PRO A 332 -3.78 4.99 -24.17
CA PRO A 332 -3.59 6.43 -24.30
C PRO A 332 -4.86 7.20 -23.95
N GLN A 333 -4.70 8.32 -23.26
CA GLN A 333 -5.78 9.24 -22.89
C GLN A 333 -5.42 10.66 -23.32
N LEU A 334 -6.35 11.35 -23.97
CA LEU A 334 -6.23 12.80 -24.21
C LEU A 334 -6.66 13.53 -22.95
N LEU A 335 -5.73 14.22 -22.28
CA LEU A 335 -6.01 14.93 -21.02
C LEU A 335 -6.50 16.36 -21.25
N ALA A 336 -5.97 17.06 -22.26
CA ALA A 336 -6.36 18.42 -22.63
C ALA A 336 -5.97 18.74 -24.08
N CYS A 337 -6.64 19.71 -24.67
CA CYS A 337 -6.27 20.32 -25.95
C CYS A 337 -6.24 21.85 -25.72
N PHE A 338 -5.10 22.49 -25.92
CA PHE A 338 -4.89 23.93 -25.75
C PHE A 338 -4.84 24.64 -27.10
#